data_4822503c3543a527aefeeaf855976058
#
_entry.id   4822503c3543a527aefeeaf855976058
#
_cell.length_a   1.000
_cell.length_b   1.000
_cell.length_c   1.000
_cell.angle_alpha   90.00
_cell.angle_beta   90.00
_cell.angle_gamma   90.00
#
_symmetry.space_group_name_H-M   'P 1'
#
loop_
_entity.id
_entity.type
_entity.pdbx_description
1 polymer ?
#
loop_
_entity_poly.entity_id
_entity_poly.type
_entity_poly.pdbx_seq_one_letter_code
_entity_poly.pdbx_strand_id
1 'polypeptide(L)'
;MQWIDKLAWIEIQNQSVLSTKSYGKDKYYIPGGKREKDESDEAALCREIKEELSIDLKKDTLQLVGVFEAHAHGHPPDTIVRMTCYKAGYTGTLKANAEIEETRWLNYCNKDIISEVDKLIFDFLKEQGLLR
;
A
#
# COMPACT_ATOMS: atom_id res chain seq x y z
N MET A 1 1.93 -10.74 -21.44
CA MET A 1 1.64 -10.46 -20.01
C MET A 1 2.30 -9.15 -19.62
N GLN A 2 1.58 -8.30 -18.92
CA GLN A 2 2.09 -7.01 -18.46
C GLN A 2 2.17 -7.00 -16.94
N TRP A 3 3.19 -6.31 -16.43
CA TRP A 3 3.42 -6.21 -14.99
C TRP A 3 3.38 -4.75 -14.55
N ILE A 4 2.74 -4.52 -13.43
CA ILE A 4 2.78 -3.23 -12.73
C ILE A 4 3.54 -3.47 -11.43
N ASP A 5 4.70 -2.84 -11.31
CA ASP A 5 5.59 -3.03 -10.16
C ASP A 5 5.37 -1.87 -9.18
N LYS A 6 4.84 -2.19 -7.99
CA LYS A 6 4.53 -1.20 -6.97
C LYS A 6 5.21 -1.51 -5.64
N LEU A 7 5.45 -0.48 -4.89
CA LEU A 7 5.88 -0.55 -3.49
C LEU A 7 4.70 -0.16 -2.61
N ALA A 8 4.60 -0.75 -1.43
CA ALA A 8 3.53 -0.41 -0.49
C ALA A 8 4.07 -0.37 0.93
N TRP A 9 3.50 0.52 1.72
CA TRP A 9 3.84 0.67 3.14
C TRP A 9 2.72 0.09 3.99
N ILE A 10 3.07 -0.90 4.82
CA ILE A 10 2.14 -1.55 5.74
C ILE A 10 2.28 -0.87 7.11
N GLU A 11 1.29 -0.06 7.46
CA GLU A 11 1.23 0.57 8.77
C GLU A 11 0.00 0.05 9.51
N ILE A 12 0.22 -0.54 10.67
CA ILE A 12 -0.84 -1.17 11.45
C ILE A 12 -0.92 -0.51 12.81
N GLN A 13 -2.13 -0.09 13.19
CA GLN A 13 -2.43 0.45 14.51
C GLN A 13 -3.76 -0.16 14.97
N ASN A 14 -3.81 -0.64 16.20
CA ASN A 14 -5.01 -1.25 16.79
C ASN A 14 -5.58 -2.35 15.90
N GLN A 15 -4.69 -3.17 15.31
CA GLN A 15 -5.05 -4.29 14.42
C GLN A 15 -5.86 -3.85 13.20
N SER A 16 -5.61 -2.64 12.73
CA SER A 16 -6.17 -2.11 11.47
C SER A 16 -5.03 -1.58 10.62
N VAL A 17 -5.17 -1.66 9.31
CA VAL A 17 -4.11 -1.26 8.37
C VAL A 17 -4.51 0.04 7.67
N LEU A 18 -3.56 0.95 7.57
CA LEU A 18 -3.76 2.23 6.90
C LEU A 18 -3.99 2.02 5.41
N SER A 19 -5.05 2.60 4.88
CA SER A 19 -5.40 2.52 3.46
C SER A 19 -5.81 3.89 2.96
N THR A 20 -5.72 4.08 1.64
CA THR A 20 -6.03 5.36 1.00
C THR A 20 -7.02 5.15 -0.13
N LYS A 21 -7.82 6.19 -0.39
CA LYS A 21 -8.70 6.22 -1.56
C LYS A 21 -8.37 7.48 -2.35
N SER A 22 -8.11 7.29 -3.65
CA SER A 22 -7.82 8.40 -4.55
C SER A 22 -9.10 9.02 -5.08
N TYR A 23 -9.04 10.30 -5.44
CA TYR A 23 -10.17 10.96 -6.10
C TYR A 23 -10.58 10.18 -7.34
N GLY A 24 -11.87 9.98 -7.51
CA GLY A 24 -12.41 9.28 -8.67
C GLY A 24 -12.31 7.76 -8.63
N LYS A 25 -11.79 7.18 -7.55
CA LYS A 25 -11.70 5.73 -7.38
C LYS A 25 -12.75 5.24 -6.40
N ASP A 26 -13.16 3.99 -6.55
CA ASP A 26 -14.17 3.36 -5.69
C ASP A 26 -13.59 2.37 -4.69
N LYS A 27 -12.29 2.13 -4.73
CA LYS A 27 -11.62 1.16 -3.86
C LYS A 27 -10.54 1.84 -3.05
N TYR A 28 -10.23 1.23 -1.90
CA TYR A 28 -9.09 1.63 -1.08
C TYR A 28 -7.87 0.80 -1.43
N TYR A 29 -6.70 1.40 -1.26
CA TYR A 29 -5.40 0.76 -1.54
C TYR A 29 -4.46 1.01 -0.38
N ILE A 30 -3.62 0.04 -0.08
CA ILE A 30 -2.50 0.25 0.84
C ILE A 30 -1.60 1.32 0.22
N PRO A 31 -1.15 2.32 1.00
CA PRO A 31 -0.39 3.44 0.44
C PRO A 31 0.91 3.00 -0.24
N GLY A 32 1.26 3.68 -1.30
CA GLY A 32 2.46 3.42 -2.06
C GLY A 32 2.26 3.77 -3.52
N GLY A 33 3.11 3.24 -4.39
CA GLY A 33 2.99 3.53 -5.80
C GLY A 33 4.08 2.90 -6.63
N LYS A 34 4.13 3.32 -7.89
CA LYS A 34 5.05 2.76 -8.87
C LYS A 34 6.47 3.29 -8.68
N ARG A 35 7.43 2.41 -8.89
CA ARG A 35 8.84 2.79 -8.95
C ARG A 35 9.09 3.62 -10.20
N GLU A 36 9.87 4.68 -10.07
CA GLU A 36 10.39 5.39 -11.23
C GLU A 36 11.71 4.75 -11.66
N LYS A 37 12.14 5.05 -12.89
CA LYS A 37 13.34 4.45 -13.46
C LYS A 37 14.53 4.68 -12.53
N ASP A 38 15.27 3.61 -12.28
CA ASP A 38 16.50 3.61 -11.47
C ASP A 38 16.30 3.92 -9.99
N GLU A 39 15.08 3.95 -9.50
CA GLU A 39 14.84 4.08 -8.06
C GLU A 39 15.02 2.75 -7.35
N SER A 40 15.64 2.78 -6.16
CA SER A 40 15.61 1.64 -5.25
C SER A 40 14.22 1.53 -4.63
N ASP A 41 13.95 0.38 -4.01
CA ASP A 41 12.71 0.19 -3.26
C ASP A 41 12.53 1.29 -2.20
N GLU A 42 13.60 1.56 -1.44
CA GLU A 42 13.56 2.56 -0.38
C GLU A 42 13.23 3.95 -0.91
N ALA A 43 13.91 4.36 -1.98
CA ALA A 43 13.72 5.68 -2.56
C ALA A 43 12.30 5.84 -3.11
N ALA A 44 11.82 4.82 -3.83
CA ALA A 44 10.49 4.86 -4.42
C ALA A 44 9.41 4.93 -3.34
N LEU A 45 9.52 4.09 -2.32
CA LEU A 45 8.52 4.04 -1.26
C LEU A 45 8.51 5.33 -0.45
N CYS A 46 9.68 5.83 -0.04
CA CYS A 46 9.77 7.08 0.71
C CYS A 46 9.18 8.25 -0.07
N ARG A 47 9.46 8.31 -1.37
CA ARG A 47 8.92 9.37 -2.24
C ARG A 47 7.41 9.28 -2.33
N GLU A 48 6.86 8.10 -2.62
CA GLU A 48 5.42 7.91 -2.77
C GLU A 48 4.67 8.23 -1.48
N ILE A 49 5.18 7.78 -0.34
CA ILE A 49 4.51 8.03 0.94
C ILE A 49 4.57 9.51 1.30
N LYS A 50 5.68 10.18 1.01
CA LYS A 50 5.79 11.62 1.22
C LYS A 50 4.74 12.37 0.39
N GLU A 51 4.60 12.00 -0.87
CA GLU A 51 3.62 12.63 -1.77
C GLU A 51 2.20 12.39 -1.31
N GLU A 52 1.86 11.16 -0.92
CA GLU A 52 0.49 10.78 -0.59
C GLU A 52 0.05 11.17 0.81
N LEU A 53 0.94 11.10 1.79
CA LEU A 53 0.57 11.19 3.20
C LEU A 53 1.30 12.28 3.97
N SER A 54 2.21 13.01 3.34
CA SER A 54 2.94 14.15 3.93
C SER A 54 3.80 13.77 5.13
N ILE A 55 4.30 12.55 5.18
CA ILE A 55 5.18 12.06 6.24
C ILE A 55 6.49 11.56 5.67
N ASP A 56 7.48 11.38 6.54
CA ASP A 56 8.78 10.85 6.17
C ASP A 56 8.96 9.46 6.79
N LEU A 57 9.12 8.44 5.95
CA LEU A 57 9.47 7.11 6.43
C LEU A 57 10.91 7.10 6.90
N LYS A 58 11.16 6.37 7.99
CA LYS A 58 12.52 6.18 8.50
C LYS A 58 13.18 5.06 7.73
N LYS A 59 14.09 5.40 6.82
CA LYS A 59 14.73 4.44 5.90
C LYS A 59 15.40 3.28 6.61
N ASP A 60 16.03 3.54 7.73
CA ASP A 60 16.77 2.53 8.48
C ASP A 60 15.85 1.54 9.20
N THR A 61 14.55 1.78 9.20
CA THR A 61 13.56 0.88 9.82
C THR A 61 12.80 0.05 8.81
N LEU A 62 13.06 0.20 7.51
CA LEU A 62 12.35 -0.57 6.49
C LEU A 62 12.60 -2.07 6.65
N GLN A 63 11.52 -2.84 6.73
CA GLN A 63 11.58 -4.30 6.81
C GLN A 63 10.61 -4.90 5.82
N LEU A 64 11.10 -5.80 4.98
CA LEU A 64 10.27 -6.47 3.99
C LEU A 64 9.21 -7.32 4.67
N VAL A 65 7.94 -7.09 4.30
CA VAL A 65 6.81 -7.90 4.76
C VAL A 65 6.57 -9.05 3.79
N GLY A 66 6.59 -8.76 2.50
CA GLY A 66 6.39 -9.78 1.48
C GLY A 66 6.14 -9.18 0.11
N VAL A 67 6.04 -10.06 -0.89
CA VAL A 67 5.73 -9.68 -2.26
C VAL A 67 4.43 -10.41 -2.65
N PHE A 68 3.46 -9.66 -3.15
CA PHE A 68 2.14 -10.19 -3.48
C PHE A 68 1.79 -9.85 -4.92
N GLU A 69 1.14 -10.78 -5.61
CA GLU A 69 0.80 -10.61 -7.02
C GLU A 69 -0.65 -10.99 -7.25
N ALA A 70 -1.35 -10.18 -8.04
CA ALA A 70 -2.74 -10.43 -8.41
C ALA A 70 -3.07 -9.68 -9.69
N HIS A 71 -4.23 -9.99 -10.28
CA HIS A 71 -4.75 -9.24 -11.41
C HIS A 71 -4.92 -7.77 -11.03
N ALA A 72 -4.46 -6.87 -11.89
CA ALA A 72 -4.50 -5.43 -11.62
C ALA A 72 -5.93 -4.91 -11.79
N HIS A 73 -6.47 -4.28 -10.75
CA HIS A 73 -7.81 -3.69 -10.74
C HIS A 73 -7.94 -2.64 -11.85
N GLY A 74 -8.97 -2.79 -12.69
CA GLY A 74 -9.23 -1.83 -13.76
C GLY A 74 -8.36 -1.95 -14.99
N HIS A 75 -7.55 -3.01 -15.09
CA HIS A 75 -6.65 -3.25 -16.23
C HIS A 75 -7.06 -4.51 -17.00
N PRO A 76 -6.51 -4.72 -18.22
CA PRO A 76 -6.79 -5.93 -18.98
C PRO A 76 -6.47 -7.21 -18.20
N PRO A 77 -7.12 -8.34 -18.55
CA PRO A 77 -6.95 -9.58 -17.78
C PRO A 77 -5.52 -10.12 -17.66
N ASP A 78 -4.64 -9.79 -18.62
CA ASP A 78 -3.25 -10.24 -18.59
C ASP A 78 -2.32 -9.31 -17.81
N THR A 79 -2.85 -8.29 -17.17
CA THR A 79 -2.06 -7.35 -16.39
C THR A 79 -2.02 -7.78 -14.93
N ILE A 80 -0.80 -8.00 -14.43
CA ILE A 80 -0.57 -8.43 -13.05
C ILE A 80 0.10 -7.29 -12.29
N VAL A 81 -0.43 -6.97 -11.11
CA VAL A 81 0.27 -6.06 -10.20
C VAL A 81 1.12 -6.90 -9.26
N ARG A 82 2.39 -6.51 -9.13
CA ARG A 82 3.30 -7.05 -8.12
C ARG A 82 3.52 -5.96 -7.09
N MET A 83 3.19 -6.26 -5.84
CA MET A 83 3.32 -5.30 -4.76
C MET A 83 4.33 -5.78 -3.75
N THR A 84 5.43 -5.05 -3.65
CA THR A 84 6.48 -5.32 -2.66
C THR A 84 6.19 -4.47 -1.44
N CYS A 85 5.92 -5.12 -0.32
CA CYS A 85 5.42 -4.45 0.88
C CYS A 85 6.48 -4.39 1.97
N TYR A 86 6.61 -3.20 2.57
CA TYR A 86 7.52 -2.95 3.67
C TYR A 86 6.76 -2.35 4.85
N LYS A 87 7.22 -2.64 6.05
CA LYS A 87 6.82 -1.87 7.23
C LYS A 87 7.98 -0.93 7.58
N ALA A 88 7.66 0.19 8.21
CA ALA A 88 8.67 1.18 8.58
C ALA A 88 8.09 2.15 9.61
N GLY A 89 8.95 2.69 10.46
CA GLY A 89 8.57 3.83 11.29
C GLY A 89 8.51 5.10 10.45
N TYR A 90 7.94 6.15 11.02
CA TYR A 90 7.79 7.41 10.31
C TYR A 90 7.78 8.59 11.27
N THR A 91 7.99 9.79 10.70
CA THR A 91 7.85 11.06 11.43
C THR A 91 6.88 11.95 10.67
N GLY A 92 6.23 12.85 11.38
CA GLY A 92 5.25 13.76 10.81
C GLY A 92 3.83 13.33 11.14
N THR A 93 2.87 14.10 10.64
CA THR A 93 1.44 13.86 10.85
C THR A 93 0.83 13.39 9.54
N LEU A 94 0.14 12.25 9.60
CA LEU A 94 -0.55 11.69 8.43
C LEU A 94 -1.59 12.67 7.90
N LYS A 95 -1.49 12.99 6.62
CA LYS A 95 -2.41 13.90 5.96
C LYS A 95 -2.54 13.51 4.49
N ALA A 96 -3.76 13.24 4.04
CA ALA A 96 -4.04 12.94 2.64
C ALA A 96 -3.61 14.13 1.76
N ASN A 97 -2.91 13.83 0.67
CA ASN A 97 -2.36 14.85 -0.22
C ASN A 97 -2.33 14.31 -1.65
N ALA A 98 -1.97 15.17 -2.62
CA ALA A 98 -1.91 14.81 -4.04
C ALA A 98 -3.22 14.17 -4.49
N GLU A 99 -3.17 13.00 -5.15
CA GLU A 99 -4.34 12.31 -5.65
C GLU A 99 -5.19 11.64 -4.57
N ILE A 100 -4.76 11.66 -3.31
CA ILE A 100 -5.43 10.95 -2.22
C ILE A 100 -6.57 11.80 -1.66
N GLU A 101 -7.78 11.29 -1.76
CA GLU A 101 -8.96 11.95 -1.22
C GLU A 101 -9.06 11.78 0.29
N GLU A 102 -8.82 10.56 0.79
CA GLU A 102 -8.93 10.27 2.21
C GLU A 102 -8.08 9.08 2.62
N THR A 103 -7.80 8.99 3.91
CA THR A 103 -7.18 7.84 4.54
C THR A 103 -8.20 7.17 5.46
N ARG A 104 -8.05 5.86 5.64
CA ARG A 104 -8.94 5.09 6.51
C ARG A 104 -8.20 3.89 7.07
N TRP A 105 -8.48 3.56 8.31
CA TRP A 105 -7.94 2.35 8.95
C TRP A 105 -8.93 1.22 8.69
N LEU A 106 -8.47 0.18 7.99
CA LEU A 106 -9.33 -0.93 7.59
C LEU A 106 -8.93 -2.23 8.27
N ASN A 107 -9.89 -3.12 8.43
CA ASN A 107 -9.62 -4.44 8.97
C ASN A 107 -10.19 -5.51 8.03
N TYR A 108 -10.13 -6.78 8.46
CA TYR A 108 -10.47 -7.90 7.58
C TYR A 108 -11.90 -7.84 7.03
N CYS A 109 -12.84 -7.26 7.76
CA CYS A 109 -14.23 -7.18 7.30
C CYS A 109 -14.42 -6.13 6.19
N ASN A 110 -13.39 -5.35 5.86
CA ASN A 110 -13.45 -4.35 4.79
C ASN A 110 -12.92 -4.87 3.44
N LYS A 111 -12.76 -6.18 3.27
CA LYS A 111 -12.17 -6.73 2.05
C LYS A 111 -12.97 -6.44 0.79
N ASP A 112 -14.25 -6.15 0.90
CA ASP A 112 -15.10 -5.83 -0.24
C ASP A 112 -14.81 -4.46 -0.87
N ILE A 113 -14.10 -3.60 -0.16
CA ILE A 113 -13.81 -2.24 -0.66
C ILE A 113 -12.33 -2.00 -0.98
N ILE A 114 -11.55 -3.07 -1.13
CA ILE A 114 -10.12 -2.98 -1.44
C ILE A 114 -9.80 -3.71 -2.75
N SER A 115 -8.60 -3.45 -3.29
CA SER A 115 -8.15 -4.08 -4.53
C SER A 115 -7.87 -5.57 -4.35
N GLU A 116 -7.77 -6.30 -5.47
CA GLU A 116 -7.53 -7.74 -5.43
C GLU A 116 -6.19 -8.10 -4.77
N VAL A 117 -5.12 -7.36 -5.07
CA VAL A 117 -3.82 -7.64 -4.45
C VAL A 117 -3.87 -7.33 -2.95
N ASP A 118 -4.59 -6.29 -2.56
CA ASP A 118 -4.73 -5.94 -1.15
C ASP A 118 -5.48 -7.02 -0.37
N LYS A 119 -6.42 -7.73 -1.02
CA LYS A 119 -7.12 -8.84 -0.38
C LYS A 119 -6.14 -9.94 0.04
N LEU A 120 -5.14 -10.22 -0.80
CA LEU A 120 -4.11 -11.20 -0.47
C LEU A 120 -3.26 -10.72 0.70
N ILE A 121 -2.95 -9.43 0.73
CA ILE A 121 -2.19 -8.85 1.82
C ILE A 121 -3.00 -8.90 3.12
N PHE A 122 -4.28 -8.58 3.07
CA PHE A 122 -5.16 -8.65 4.24
C PHE A 122 -5.25 -10.08 4.75
N ASP A 123 -5.35 -11.08 3.87
CA ASP A 123 -5.35 -12.49 4.27
C ASP A 123 -4.06 -12.85 5.00
N PHE A 124 -2.93 -12.41 4.47
CA PHE A 124 -1.63 -12.65 5.08
C PHE A 124 -1.55 -12.01 6.47
N LEU A 125 -1.96 -10.75 6.59
CA LEU A 125 -1.92 -10.04 7.87
C LEU A 125 -2.86 -10.67 8.89
N LYS A 126 -4.01 -11.15 8.44
CA LYS A 126 -4.96 -11.86 9.32
C LYS A 126 -4.35 -13.15 9.86
N GLU A 127 -3.69 -13.92 9.01
CA GLU A 127 -3.02 -15.15 9.42
C GLU A 127 -1.90 -14.90 10.43
N GLN A 128 -1.22 -13.76 10.30
CA GLN A 128 -0.14 -13.37 11.21
C GLN A 128 -0.67 -12.78 12.53
N GLY A 129 -1.99 -12.65 12.69
CA GLY A 129 -2.56 -12.07 13.90
C GLY A 129 -2.42 -10.57 14.00
N LEU A 130 -2.07 -9.89 12.91
CA LEU A 130 -1.82 -8.44 12.89
C LEU A 130 -3.06 -7.64 12.53
N LEU A 131 -4.06 -8.28 11.95
CA LEU A 131 -5.29 -7.63 11.50
C LEU A 131 -6.49 -8.30 12.14
N ARG A 132 -7.39 -7.47 12.69
CA ARG A 132 -8.63 -8.01 13.24
C ARG A 132 -9.66 -8.26 12.15
#